data_9af26689218641e27f23c07edf2bc4fc
#
_entry.id   9af26689218641e27f23c07edf2bc4fc
#
_cell.length_a   1.000
_cell.length_b   1.000
_cell.length_c   1.000
_cell.angle_alpha   90.00
_cell.angle_beta   90.00
_cell.angle_gamma   90.00
#
_symmetry.space_group_name_H-M   'P 1'
#
loop_
_entity.id
_entity.type
_entity.pdbx_description
1 polymer ?
#
loop_
_entity_poly.entity_id
_entity_poly.type
_entity_poly.pdbx_seq_one_letter_code
_entity_poly.pdbx_strand_id
1 'polypeptide(L)'
;MGKFKNKSKPKPWYKRLLAKVTALVAAVCMLTLPATAHADMQGIDVSNWQCGIDIANTQADFVVVGTTWGTGQVNNNCLVSGVNTDANRMIAQAQASGKKFGLYHYAMGGNPEAEAQFFYTNTSNYWRHGIVALDWEMDDNPAWGDWDWVRRFMSECERLSGGVRPLLYTGPVAGTIPQDIRDRYGLWIAQYANMSPTGYQANPWMLGAYGEAMRQYSGTGVVNTWSPIDLNLFRGDAWQWDLYANPAGGSTPPATPAAPAQPNTPPADTNTGGISHVMQWGETIWGLAVAYNAWPLSAWHTPSGDINRYYVGDVVTYGGGSTATPAPSTGVSKVLQWGDTVWDFATSHGYSVSRCTVPSGNINVYYVGDVVTCR
;
A
#
# COMPACT_ATOMS: atom_id res chain seq x y z
N MET A 1 -63.85 62.20 -8.37
CA MET A 1 -62.84 61.53 -7.53
C MET A 1 -62.60 60.17 -8.07
N GLY A 2 -61.59 60.00 -8.93
CA GLY A 2 -61.22 58.69 -9.58
C GLY A 2 -60.09 58.04 -8.78
N LYS A 3 -60.29 56.83 -8.32
CA LYS A 3 -59.28 56.00 -7.66
C LYS A 3 -58.32 55.39 -8.70
N PHE A 4 -57.03 55.80 -8.72
CA PHE A 4 -56.01 55.18 -9.48
C PHE A 4 -55.67 53.83 -8.88
N LYS A 5 -55.85 52.71 -9.64
CA LYS A 5 -55.38 51.36 -9.32
C LYS A 5 -53.90 51.28 -9.67
N ASN A 6 -53.10 51.05 -8.65
CA ASN A 6 -51.65 50.83 -8.78
C ASN A 6 -51.41 49.45 -9.40
N LYS A 7 -50.95 49.38 -10.67
CA LYS A 7 -50.57 48.14 -11.35
C LYS A 7 -49.15 47.75 -10.94
N SER A 8 -49.01 46.65 -10.22
CA SER A 8 -47.69 46.06 -9.89
C SER A 8 -46.94 45.69 -11.15
N LYS A 9 -45.68 46.17 -11.27
CA LYS A 9 -44.80 45.84 -12.37
C LYS A 9 -44.44 44.34 -12.33
N PRO A 10 -44.43 43.60 -13.46
CA PRO A 10 -44.03 42.18 -13.49
C PRO A 10 -42.55 42.07 -13.15
N LYS A 11 -42.19 41.10 -12.28
CA LYS A 11 -40.80 40.78 -11.97
C LYS A 11 -40.09 40.24 -13.22
N PRO A 12 -38.91 40.74 -13.56
CA PRO A 12 -38.26 40.39 -14.82
C PRO A 12 -37.89 38.89 -14.84
N TRP A 13 -38.31 38.23 -15.91
CA TRP A 13 -38.18 36.78 -16.16
C TRP A 13 -36.73 36.26 -16.09
N TYR A 14 -35.72 37.08 -16.39
CA TYR A 14 -34.30 36.73 -16.30
C TYR A 14 -33.84 36.40 -14.88
N LYS A 15 -34.45 36.95 -13.83
CA LYS A 15 -34.13 36.58 -12.43
C LYS A 15 -34.51 35.13 -12.10
N ARG A 16 -35.54 34.61 -12.76
CA ARG A 16 -35.92 33.19 -12.63
C ARG A 16 -35.02 32.27 -13.46
N LEU A 17 -34.50 32.77 -14.58
CA LEU A 17 -33.54 32.02 -15.40
C LEU A 17 -32.16 31.94 -14.72
N LEU A 18 -31.66 33.07 -14.16
CA LEU A 18 -30.42 33.07 -13.41
C LEU A 18 -30.47 32.13 -12.20
N ALA A 19 -31.55 32.09 -11.45
CA ALA A 19 -31.70 31.19 -10.29
C ALA A 19 -31.69 29.72 -10.71
N LYS A 20 -32.23 29.35 -11.88
CA LYS A 20 -32.24 28.01 -12.41
C LYS A 20 -30.86 27.61 -12.97
N VAL A 21 -30.15 28.54 -13.63
CA VAL A 21 -28.80 28.31 -14.15
C VAL A 21 -27.81 28.16 -13.01
N THR A 22 -27.90 28.99 -11.96
CA THR A 22 -27.03 28.88 -10.80
C THR A 22 -27.24 27.57 -10.04
N ALA A 23 -28.49 27.09 -9.93
CA ALA A 23 -28.81 25.81 -9.30
C ALA A 23 -28.29 24.63 -10.15
N LEU A 24 -28.32 24.72 -11.47
CA LEU A 24 -27.81 23.67 -12.38
C LEU A 24 -26.27 23.61 -12.36
N VAL A 25 -25.59 24.76 -12.34
CA VAL A 25 -24.13 24.83 -12.26
C VAL A 25 -23.64 24.33 -10.90
N ALA A 26 -24.35 24.66 -9.79
CA ALA A 26 -24.03 24.14 -8.47
C ALA A 26 -24.25 22.60 -8.39
N ALA A 27 -25.30 22.07 -9.03
CA ALA A 27 -25.56 20.63 -9.09
C ALA A 27 -24.51 19.86 -9.96
N VAL A 28 -24.01 20.47 -11.05
CA VAL A 28 -22.97 19.88 -11.90
C VAL A 28 -21.59 19.93 -11.23
N CYS A 29 -21.28 20.99 -10.47
CA CYS A 29 -20.03 21.04 -9.69
C CYS A 29 -20.00 20.09 -8.48
N MET A 30 -21.15 19.61 -7.99
CA MET A 30 -21.22 18.61 -6.92
C MET A 30 -21.10 17.16 -7.43
N LEU A 31 -21.11 16.95 -8.76
CA LEU A 31 -21.04 15.62 -9.36
C LEU A 31 -19.61 15.18 -9.76
N THR A 32 -18.62 16.01 -9.49
CA THR A 32 -17.21 15.67 -9.73
C THR A 32 -16.37 15.87 -8.47
N LEU A 33 -16.81 15.32 -7.34
CA LEU A 33 -15.83 15.01 -6.32
C LEU A 33 -15.08 13.78 -6.83
N PRO A 34 -13.78 13.86 -7.06
CA PRO A 34 -13.00 12.66 -7.31
C PRO A 34 -13.24 11.74 -6.12
N ALA A 35 -13.50 10.46 -6.38
CA ALA A 35 -13.31 9.45 -5.35
C ALA A 35 -11.96 9.79 -4.72
N THR A 36 -11.91 9.96 -3.40
CA THR A 36 -10.65 10.20 -2.71
C THR A 36 -9.78 8.99 -3.01
N ALA A 37 -8.86 9.13 -3.97
CA ALA A 37 -7.83 8.14 -4.15
C ALA A 37 -7.15 8.01 -2.79
N HIS A 38 -7.13 6.81 -2.23
CA HIS A 38 -6.37 6.53 -1.03
C HIS A 38 -4.93 6.89 -1.37
N ALA A 39 -4.37 7.87 -0.66
CA ALA A 39 -3.00 8.30 -0.92
C ALA A 39 -2.06 7.30 -0.24
N ASP A 40 -1.09 6.78 -0.99
CA ASP A 40 0.00 6.00 -0.42
C ASP A 40 0.69 6.81 0.68
N MET A 41 1.11 6.14 1.75
CA MET A 41 1.78 6.79 2.86
C MET A 41 3.30 6.74 2.69
N GLN A 42 3.96 7.86 3.01
CA GLN A 42 5.41 7.99 3.01
C GLN A 42 5.94 7.86 4.44
N GLY A 43 6.98 7.08 4.62
CA GLY A 43 7.54 6.89 5.94
C GLY A 43 9.01 6.55 5.95
N ILE A 44 9.50 6.33 7.14
CA ILE A 44 10.87 5.93 7.40
C ILE A 44 10.90 4.62 8.16
N ASP A 45 11.98 3.89 8.06
CA ASP A 45 12.33 2.93 9.07
C ASP A 45 13.64 3.33 9.77
N VAL A 46 13.73 2.94 11.03
CA VAL A 46 14.81 3.33 11.93
C VAL A 46 15.20 2.17 12.83
N SER A 47 16.44 2.18 13.26
CA SER A 47 16.99 1.16 14.15
C SER A 47 17.66 1.79 15.37
N ASN A 48 18.46 1.02 16.06
CA ASN A 48 19.40 1.51 17.09
C ASN A 48 20.45 2.49 16.53
N TRP A 49 20.67 2.53 15.22
CA TRP A 49 21.58 3.48 14.58
C TRP A 49 21.04 4.91 14.57
N GLN A 50 19.73 5.09 14.60
CA GLN A 50 19.08 6.39 14.72
C GLN A 50 18.65 6.70 16.16
N CYS A 51 19.39 6.17 17.16
CA CYS A 51 19.16 6.45 18.56
C CYS A 51 19.10 7.97 18.83
N GLY A 52 18.07 8.40 19.53
CA GLY A 52 17.83 9.81 19.82
C GLY A 52 17.05 10.58 18.75
N ILE A 53 16.68 9.95 17.63
CA ILE A 53 15.88 10.61 16.59
C ILE A 53 14.57 11.18 17.15
N ASP A 54 14.22 12.39 16.76
CA ASP A 54 12.96 13.02 17.12
C ASP A 54 11.86 12.63 16.11
N ILE A 55 11.20 11.52 16.39
CA ILE A 55 10.09 11.01 15.55
C ILE A 55 8.90 11.96 15.55
N ALA A 56 8.63 12.65 16.66
CA ALA A 56 7.48 13.56 16.74
C ALA A 56 7.56 14.67 15.68
N ASN A 57 8.75 15.22 15.47
CA ASN A 57 9.00 16.30 14.50
C ASN A 57 9.51 15.83 13.14
N THR A 58 9.72 14.52 12.93
CA THR A 58 10.09 13.97 11.62
C THR A 58 8.92 14.05 10.66
N GLN A 59 9.16 14.51 9.43
CA GLN A 59 8.15 14.52 8.36
C GLN A 59 7.97 13.10 7.84
N ALA A 60 6.94 12.42 8.31
CA ALA A 60 6.58 11.06 7.90
C ALA A 60 5.11 10.79 8.26
N ASP A 61 4.42 9.98 7.47
CA ASP A 61 3.09 9.47 7.80
C ASP A 61 3.19 8.29 8.76
N PHE A 62 4.29 7.54 8.68
CA PHE A 62 4.56 6.39 9.55
C PHE A 62 6.06 6.22 9.83
N VAL A 63 6.36 5.43 10.86
CA VAL A 63 7.71 4.95 11.17
C VAL A 63 7.68 3.46 11.48
N VAL A 64 8.64 2.69 10.96
CA VAL A 64 8.87 1.30 11.37
C VAL A 64 10.15 1.25 12.20
N VAL A 65 10.07 0.70 13.40
CA VAL A 65 11.17 0.74 14.38
C VAL A 65 11.75 -0.65 14.59
N GLY A 66 13.05 -0.78 14.37
CA GLY A 66 13.81 -1.97 14.76
C GLY A 66 13.84 -2.11 16.27
N THR A 67 13.27 -3.19 16.78
CA THR A 67 13.05 -3.38 18.20
C THR A 67 13.91 -4.47 18.82
N THR A 68 14.10 -5.58 18.09
CA THR A 68 14.83 -6.75 18.63
C THR A 68 15.70 -7.42 17.57
N TRP A 69 16.80 -8.05 18.04
CA TRP A 69 17.78 -8.79 17.21
C TRP A 69 18.07 -10.14 17.85
N GLY A 70 17.91 -11.22 17.10
CA GLY A 70 18.17 -12.59 17.58
C GLY A 70 17.46 -12.90 18.88
N THR A 71 18.18 -13.50 19.82
CA THR A 71 17.66 -13.85 21.16
C THR A 71 18.43 -13.19 22.29
N GLY A 72 19.04 -12.00 22.07
CA GLY A 72 19.66 -11.22 23.12
C GLY A 72 21.20 -11.18 23.11
N GLN A 73 21.85 -11.64 22.04
CA GLN A 73 23.32 -11.71 21.96
C GLN A 73 23.97 -10.38 21.56
N VAL A 74 23.23 -9.48 20.93
CA VAL A 74 23.80 -8.27 20.31
C VAL A 74 23.78 -7.08 21.25
N ASN A 75 24.92 -6.39 21.35
CA ASN A 75 25.04 -5.13 22.08
C ASN A 75 25.78 -4.13 21.17
N ASN A 76 25.13 -3.06 20.79
CA ASN A 76 25.70 -2.02 19.93
C ASN A 76 24.84 -0.75 19.99
N ASN A 77 25.48 0.42 20.23
CA ASN A 77 24.78 1.68 20.37
C ASN A 77 23.62 1.58 21.39
N CYS A 78 22.38 1.90 20.99
CA CYS A 78 21.19 1.73 21.83
C CYS A 78 20.62 0.30 21.85
N LEU A 79 21.30 -0.66 21.28
CA LEU A 79 20.95 -2.07 21.33
C LEU A 79 21.62 -2.75 22.52
N VAL A 80 20.85 -3.17 23.50
CA VAL A 80 21.35 -3.83 24.72
C VAL A 80 20.67 -5.19 24.85
N SER A 81 21.47 -6.24 24.89
CA SER A 81 20.98 -7.62 24.92
C SER A 81 19.91 -7.88 23.86
N GLY A 82 20.19 -7.47 22.63
CA GLY A 82 19.32 -7.65 21.48
C GLY A 82 18.04 -6.81 21.50
N VAL A 83 17.88 -5.86 22.40
CA VAL A 83 16.70 -4.98 22.49
C VAL A 83 17.11 -3.54 22.25
N ASN A 84 16.43 -2.85 21.34
CA ASN A 84 16.61 -1.42 21.13
C ASN A 84 15.96 -0.65 22.30
N THR A 85 16.80 -0.11 23.17
CA THR A 85 16.37 0.60 24.39
C THR A 85 15.67 1.94 24.10
N ASP A 86 15.81 2.47 22.88
CA ASP A 86 15.17 3.71 22.46
C ASP A 86 13.82 3.48 21.71
N ALA A 87 13.52 2.24 21.35
CA ALA A 87 12.33 1.91 20.55
C ALA A 87 11.02 2.39 21.20
N ASN A 88 10.87 2.21 22.51
CA ASN A 88 9.67 2.63 23.23
C ASN A 88 9.44 4.14 23.12
N ARG A 89 10.51 4.96 23.20
CA ARG A 89 10.44 6.41 23.03
C ARG A 89 10.04 6.78 21.61
N MET A 90 10.66 6.14 20.60
CA MET A 90 10.36 6.37 19.19
C MET A 90 8.89 6.07 18.88
N ILE A 91 8.38 4.92 19.33
CA ILE A 91 6.98 4.52 19.13
C ILE A 91 6.02 5.46 19.86
N ALA A 92 6.33 5.82 21.10
CA ALA A 92 5.50 6.77 21.87
C ALA A 92 5.43 8.15 21.19
N GLN A 93 6.52 8.62 20.60
CA GLN A 93 6.54 9.86 19.83
C GLN A 93 5.69 9.76 18.55
N ALA A 94 5.76 8.62 17.83
CA ALA A 94 4.92 8.39 16.66
C ALA A 94 3.43 8.44 17.03
N GLN A 95 3.02 7.71 18.08
CA GLN A 95 1.65 7.70 18.57
C GLN A 95 1.17 9.10 18.99
N ALA A 96 1.98 9.82 19.76
CA ALA A 96 1.64 11.16 20.24
C ALA A 96 1.51 12.20 19.11
N SER A 97 2.22 12.01 17.99
CA SER A 97 2.17 12.90 16.82
C SER A 97 1.19 12.43 15.74
N GLY A 98 0.39 11.39 16.02
CA GLY A 98 -0.63 10.87 15.09
C GLY A 98 -0.08 10.09 13.90
N LYS A 99 1.20 9.71 13.93
CA LYS A 99 1.81 8.86 12.91
C LYS A 99 1.44 7.40 13.13
N LYS A 100 1.33 6.65 12.06
CA LYS A 100 1.30 5.20 12.15
C LYS A 100 2.68 4.67 12.57
N PHE A 101 2.70 3.53 13.25
CA PHE A 101 3.96 2.89 13.61
C PHE A 101 3.95 1.40 13.27
N GLY A 102 5.13 0.91 13.00
CA GLY A 102 5.43 -0.52 12.89
C GLY A 102 6.66 -0.87 13.73
N LEU A 103 6.93 -2.15 13.84
CA LEU A 103 8.10 -2.67 14.52
C LEU A 103 8.64 -3.87 13.77
N TYR A 104 9.95 -4.07 13.82
CA TYR A 104 10.57 -5.23 13.21
C TYR A 104 11.55 -5.94 14.13
N HIS A 105 11.75 -7.22 13.84
CA HIS A 105 12.76 -8.08 14.40
C HIS A 105 13.80 -8.41 13.34
N TYR A 106 15.08 -8.20 13.64
CA TYR A 106 16.19 -8.60 12.79
C TYR A 106 16.56 -10.05 13.05
N ALA A 107 16.46 -10.90 12.02
CA ALA A 107 16.80 -12.31 12.12
C ALA A 107 18.30 -12.54 12.23
N MET A 108 18.73 -13.22 13.28
CA MET A 108 20.13 -13.61 13.49
C MET A 108 20.37 -15.09 13.14
N GLY A 109 19.36 -15.80 12.58
CA GLY A 109 19.48 -17.16 12.06
C GLY A 109 19.67 -18.23 13.14
N GLY A 110 19.28 -17.95 14.37
CA GLY A 110 19.25 -18.90 15.45
C GLY A 110 18.03 -19.84 15.36
N ASN A 111 17.50 -20.25 16.52
CA ASN A 111 16.25 -21.01 16.52
C ASN A 111 15.06 -20.07 16.22
N PRO A 112 14.28 -20.29 15.15
CA PRO A 112 13.24 -19.36 14.72
C PRO A 112 12.13 -19.15 15.74
N GLU A 113 11.71 -20.18 16.45
CA GLU A 113 10.68 -20.06 17.50
C GLU A 113 11.20 -19.28 18.71
N ALA A 114 12.48 -19.44 19.05
CA ALA A 114 13.09 -18.68 20.14
C ALA A 114 13.25 -17.19 19.75
N GLU A 115 13.61 -16.88 18.51
CA GLU A 115 13.67 -15.50 18.03
C GLU A 115 12.27 -14.87 17.97
N ALA A 116 11.27 -15.59 17.50
CA ALA A 116 9.87 -15.14 17.51
C ALA A 116 9.36 -14.91 18.96
N GLN A 117 9.67 -15.79 19.88
CA GLN A 117 9.32 -15.64 21.31
C GLN A 117 10.04 -14.43 21.92
N PHE A 118 11.31 -14.19 21.57
CA PHE A 118 12.08 -13.05 22.05
C PHE A 118 11.46 -11.74 21.53
N PHE A 119 11.13 -11.69 20.25
CA PHE A 119 10.44 -10.55 19.62
C PHE A 119 9.11 -10.27 20.32
N TYR A 120 8.25 -11.27 20.44
CA TYR A 120 6.93 -11.13 21.08
C TYR A 120 7.04 -10.70 22.54
N THR A 121 7.93 -11.32 23.32
CA THR A 121 8.09 -11.00 24.75
C THR A 121 8.46 -9.54 24.98
N ASN A 122 9.31 -8.97 24.13
CA ASN A 122 9.79 -7.59 24.27
C ASN A 122 8.85 -6.55 23.65
N THR A 123 7.85 -6.96 22.85
CA THR A 123 7.05 -6.01 22.06
C THR A 123 5.55 -6.27 22.07
N SER A 124 5.07 -7.27 22.82
CA SER A 124 3.66 -7.73 22.77
C SER A 124 2.61 -6.65 23.00
N ASN A 125 2.96 -5.61 23.75
CA ASN A 125 2.08 -4.45 24.01
C ASN A 125 1.81 -3.58 22.78
N TYR A 126 2.57 -3.74 21.68
CA TYR A 126 2.41 -2.99 20.44
C TYR A 126 1.67 -3.80 19.36
N TRP A 127 1.59 -5.12 19.52
CA TRP A 127 0.93 -5.99 18.57
C TRP A 127 -0.57 -5.67 18.50
N ARG A 128 -1.15 -5.73 17.31
CA ARG A 128 -2.50 -5.28 16.95
C ARG A 128 -2.70 -3.75 16.95
N HIS A 129 -1.65 -2.97 17.29
CA HIS A 129 -1.66 -1.51 17.26
C HIS A 129 -0.72 -0.94 16.19
N GLY A 130 0.30 -1.69 15.82
CA GLY A 130 1.24 -1.38 14.74
C GLY A 130 1.53 -2.59 13.88
N ILE A 131 1.97 -2.37 12.65
CA ILE A 131 2.46 -3.43 11.78
C ILE A 131 3.68 -4.07 12.43
N VAL A 132 3.78 -5.39 12.34
CA VAL A 132 4.97 -6.14 12.77
C VAL A 132 5.65 -6.74 11.56
N ALA A 133 6.98 -6.85 11.56
CA ALA A 133 7.75 -7.38 10.45
C ALA A 133 8.90 -8.28 10.91
N LEU A 134 9.22 -9.26 10.08
CA LEU A 134 10.49 -9.98 10.11
C LEU A 134 11.44 -9.30 9.12
N ASP A 135 12.58 -8.88 9.59
CA ASP A 135 13.69 -8.40 8.79
C ASP A 135 14.60 -9.59 8.45
N TRP A 136 14.51 -10.05 7.19
CA TRP A 136 15.21 -11.22 6.68
C TRP A 136 16.29 -10.80 5.70
N GLU A 137 17.51 -10.73 6.20
CA GLU A 137 18.71 -10.31 5.47
C GLU A 137 19.86 -11.30 5.64
N MET A 138 20.90 -11.12 4.81
CA MET A 138 22.06 -12.01 4.77
C MET A 138 23.04 -11.71 5.92
N ASP A 139 23.19 -10.47 6.30
CA ASP A 139 24.22 -10.04 7.25
C ASP A 139 23.96 -10.61 8.65
N ASP A 140 24.99 -11.20 9.24
CA ASP A 140 24.93 -11.87 10.55
C ASP A 140 23.84 -12.99 10.67
N ASN A 141 23.35 -13.52 9.57
CA ASN A 141 22.27 -14.50 9.51
C ASN A 141 22.72 -15.82 8.86
N PRO A 142 23.24 -16.78 9.63
CA PRO A 142 23.67 -18.08 9.11
C PRO A 142 22.55 -18.95 8.53
N ALA A 143 21.27 -18.63 8.82
CA ALA A 143 20.12 -19.29 8.21
C ALA A 143 19.69 -18.67 6.89
N TRP A 144 20.40 -17.65 6.39
CA TRP A 144 20.06 -16.98 5.14
C TRP A 144 19.80 -17.95 3.99
N GLY A 145 18.64 -17.80 3.33
CA GLY A 145 18.18 -18.69 2.26
C GLY A 145 17.33 -19.86 2.73
N ASP A 146 17.25 -20.12 4.03
CA ASP A 146 16.37 -21.15 4.60
C ASP A 146 14.93 -20.60 4.77
N TRP A 147 14.11 -20.84 3.77
CA TRP A 147 12.69 -20.43 3.81
C TRP A 147 11.86 -21.23 4.82
N ASP A 148 12.33 -22.39 5.30
CA ASP A 148 11.67 -23.12 6.38
C ASP A 148 11.85 -22.41 7.72
N TRP A 149 13.03 -21.82 7.94
CA TRP A 149 13.27 -20.95 9.09
C TRP A 149 12.26 -19.80 9.12
N VAL A 150 12.05 -19.12 7.98
CA VAL A 150 11.09 -18.03 7.84
C VAL A 150 9.66 -18.49 8.15
N ARG A 151 9.22 -19.63 7.61
CA ARG A 151 7.89 -20.19 7.88
C ARG A 151 7.67 -20.45 9.38
N ARG A 152 8.66 -21.02 10.03
CA ARG A 152 8.60 -21.35 11.47
C ARG A 152 8.54 -20.09 12.33
N PHE A 153 9.38 -19.09 12.06
CA PHE A 153 9.35 -17.80 12.75
C PHE A 153 7.98 -17.12 12.60
N MET A 154 7.52 -16.98 11.38
CA MET A 154 6.25 -16.30 11.07
C MET A 154 5.04 -17.02 11.68
N SER A 155 5.03 -18.35 11.60
CA SER A 155 3.95 -19.16 12.21
C SER A 155 3.94 -19.06 13.74
N GLU A 156 5.12 -19.01 14.35
CA GLU A 156 5.23 -18.83 15.80
C GLU A 156 4.76 -17.45 16.24
N CYS A 157 5.08 -16.40 15.46
CA CYS A 157 4.54 -15.06 15.68
C CYS A 157 3.00 -15.04 15.65
N GLU A 158 2.40 -15.71 14.64
CA GLU A 158 0.94 -15.83 14.56
C GLU A 158 0.37 -16.57 15.79
N ARG A 159 0.99 -17.66 16.20
CA ARG A 159 0.56 -18.43 17.36
C ARG A 159 0.61 -17.61 18.65
N LEU A 160 1.71 -16.91 18.90
CA LEU A 160 1.92 -16.09 20.09
C LEU A 160 0.95 -14.91 20.19
N SER A 161 0.67 -14.28 19.06
CA SER A 161 -0.18 -13.09 18.99
C SER A 161 -1.68 -13.41 18.86
N GLY A 162 -2.04 -14.66 18.63
CA GLY A 162 -3.40 -15.06 18.32
C GLY A 162 -3.85 -14.58 16.93
N GLY A 163 -2.95 -14.59 15.93
CA GLY A 163 -3.27 -14.42 14.52
C GLY A 163 -2.74 -13.15 13.83
N VAL A 164 -1.87 -12.35 14.46
CA VAL A 164 -1.19 -11.26 13.76
C VAL A 164 -0.12 -11.85 12.84
N ARG A 165 -0.15 -11.46 11.57
CA ARG A 165 0.78 -11.91 10.53
C ARG A 165 1.84 -10.84 10.29
N PRO A 166 3.12 -11.12 10.58
CA PRO A 166 4.18 -10.16 10.27
C PRO A 166 4.31 -9.94 8.76
N LEU A 167 4.75 -8.76 8.35
CA LEU A 167 5.32 -8.57 7.02
C LEU A 167 6.66 -9.28 6.93
N LEU A 168 7.03 -9.74 5.74
CA LEU A 168 8.37 -10.20 5.43
C LEU A 168 9.13 -9.08 4.73
N TYR A 169 10.13 -8.50 5.43
CA TYR A 169 11.09 -7.61 4.80
C TYR A 169 12.25 -8.40 4.24
N THR A 170 12.60 -8.12 2.99
CA THR A 170 13.81 -8.62 2.34
C THR A 170 14.17 -7.78 1.11
N GLY A 171 15.36 -7.97 0.57
CA GLY A 171 15.88 -7.25 -0.60
C GLY A 171 16.18 -8.17 -1.79
N PRO A 172 17.44 -8.54 -2.04
CA PRO A 172 17.89 -9.14 -3.30
C PRO A 172 17.21 -10.46 -3.67
N VAL A 173 16.69 -11.19 -2.70
CA VAL A 173 16.04 -12.51 -2.90
C VAL A 173 14.53 -12.43 -3.06
N ALA A 174 13.95 -11.24 -3.16
CA ALA A 174 12.50 -11.07 -3.28
C ALA A 174 11.87 -11.92 -4.41
N GLY A 175 12.59 -12.12 -5.51
CA GLY A 175 12.17 -12.98 -6.63
C GLY A 175 12.10 -14.47 -6.31
N THR A 176 12.72 -14.92 -5.22
CA THR A 176 12.80 -16.35 -4.83
C THR A 176 11.91 -16.71 -3.65
N ILE A 177 11.15 -15.75 -3.09
CA ILE A 177 10.22 -16.02 -1.98
C ILE A 177 9.23 -17.10 -2.41
N PRO A 178 9.10 -18.22 -1.66
CA PRO A 178 8.15 -19.28 -1.98
C PRO A 178 6.70 -18.80 -2.03
N GLN A 179 5.92 -19.44 -2.91
CA GLN A 179 4.52 -19.03 -3.14
C GLN A 179 3.66 -19.11 -1.89
N ASP A 180 3.84 -20.14 -1.06
CA ASP A 180 3.09 -20.29 0.20
C ASP A 180 3.34 -19.15 1.20
N ILE A 181 4.56 -18.60 1.22
CA ILE A 181 4.89 -17.42 2.02
C ILE A 181 4.21 -16.18 1.43
N ARG A 182 4.29 -15.99 0.10
CA ARG A 182 3.62 -14.89 -0.60
C ARG A 182 2.10 -14.90 -0.41
N ASP A 183 1.50 -16.10 -0.42
CA ASP A 183 0.06 -16.28 -0.27
C ASP A 183 -0.43 -15.95 1.16
N ARG A 184 0.48 -15.98 2.13
CA ARG A 184 0.09 -15.87 3.54
C ARG A 184 0.49 -14.56 4.19
N TYR A 185 1.60 -13.96 3.77
CA TYR A 185 2.22 -12.82 4.44
C TYR A 185 2.38 -11.63 3.49
N GLY A 186 2.15 -10.43 4.00
CA GLY A 186 2.47 -9.22 3.29
C GLY A 186 3.98 -9.05 3.11
N LEU A 187 4.39 -8.41 2.03
CA LEU A 187 5.79 -8.20 1.72
C LEU A 187 6.19 -6.74 1.95
N TRP A 188 7.38 -6.53 2.48
CA TRP A 188 8.09 -5.26 2.54
C TRP A 188 9.41 -5.43 1.81
N ILE A 189 9.53 -4.85 0.62
CA ILE A 189 10.63 -5.13 -0.30
C ILE A 189 11.59 -3.96 -0.37
N ALA A 190 12.88 -4.21 -0.09
CA ALA A 190 13.95 -3.26 -0.32
C ALA A 190 14.43 -3.33 -1.77
N GLN A 191 14.33 -2.22 -2.48
CA GLN A 191 14.86 -2.11 -3.85
C GLN A 191 15.12 -0.64 -4.19
N TYR A 192 16.37 -0.30 -4.44
CA TYR A 192 16.82 1.07 -4.66
C TYR A 192 17.16 1.32 -6.13
N ALA A 193 16.77 2.46 -6.67
CA ALA A 193 17.18 2.89 -8.00
C ALA A 193 18.69 3.18 -8.07
N ASN A 194 19.20 3.78 -6.99
CA ASN A 194 20.61 4.14 -6.80
C ASN A 194 20.83 4.53 -5.32
N MET A 195 22.07 4.87 -4.97
CA MET A 195 22.48 5.29 -3.63
C MET A 195 22.69 6.81 -3.53
N SER A 196 22.07 7.61 -4.39
CA SER A 196 22.12 9.07 -4.28
C SER A 196 21.20 9.58 -3.18
N PRO A 197 21.59 10.57 -2.39
CA PRO A 197 20.73 11.18 -1.38
C PRO A 197 19.43 11.70 -2.02
N THR A 198 18.28 11.40 -1.40
CA THR A 198 16.97 11.83 -1.89
C THR A 198 16.01 12.12 -0.73
N GLY A 199 15.04 12.99 -0.96
CA GLY A 199 13.84 13.11 -0.12
C GLY A 199 12.75 12.14 -0.53
N TYR A 200 11.56 12.31 0.03
CA TYR A 200 10.39 11.52 -0.36
C TYR A 200 10.06 11.68 -1.84
N GLN A 201 9.68 10.55 -2.44
CA GLN A 201 9.29 10.47 -3.85
C GLN A 201 7.85 9.99 -3.95
N ALA A 202 7.00 10.75 -4.66
CA ALA A 202 5.61 10.36 -4.88
C ALA A 202 5.50 9.06 -5.72
N ASN A 203 6.43 8.88 -6.65
CA ASN A 203 6.50 7.71 -7.52
C ASN A 203 7.95 7.20 -7.55
N PRO A 204 8.41 6.50 -6.50
CA PRO A 204 9.75 5.95 -6.49
C PRO A 204 9.89 4.89 -7.58
N TRP A 205 11.11 4.78 -8.14
CA TRP A 205 11.42 3.72 -9.11
C TRP A 205 11.15 2.34 -8.52
N MET A 206 10.49 1.49 -9.30
CA MET A 206 10.18 0.12 -8.93
C MET A 206 10.33 -0.79 -10.14
N LEU A 207 11.28 -1.70 -10.09
CA LEU A 207 11.42 -2.76 -11.07
C LEU A 207 10.80 -4.03 -10.49
N GLY A 208 9.83 -4.59 -11.20
CA GLY A 208 9.08 -5.75 -10.76
C GLY A 208 8.05 -5.40 -9.69
N ALA A 209 6.82 -5.77 -9.93
CA ALA A 209 5.77 -5.77 -8.92
C ALA A 209 5.83 -7.11 -8.19
N TYR A 210 6.16 -7.08 -6.90
CA TYR A 210 6.17 -8.29 -6.06
C TYR A 210 4.85 -8.48 -5.31
N GLY A 211 3.86 -7.61 -5.54
CA GLY A 211 2.64 -7.55 -4.74
C GLY A 211 2.89 -7.07 -3.31
N GLU A 212 3.95 -6.28 -3.13
CA GLU A 212 4.37 -5.80 -1.82
C GLU A 212 3.39 -4.79 -1.23
N ALA A 213 3.17 -4.89 0.08
CA ALA A 213 2.45 -3.90 0.87
C ALA A 213 3.29 -2.64 1.09
N MET A 214 4.60 -2.79 1.17
CA MET A 214 5.53 -1.68 1.41
C MET A 214 6.81 -1.84 0.60
N ARG A 215 7.31 -0.72 0.08
CA ARG A 215 8.59 -0.63 -0.63
C ARG A 215 9.54 0.28 0.13
N GLN A 216 10.69 -0.26 0.56
CA GLN A 216 11.83 0.57 0.93
C GLN A 216 12.59 0.91 -0.36
N TYR A 217 12.56 2.17 -0.77
CA TYR A 217 13.07 2.58 -2.08
C TYR A 217 14.38 3.37 -2.02
N SER A 218 14.87 3.69 -0.83
CA SER A 218 16.17 4.34 -0.63
C SER A 218 16.72 4.04 0.75
N GLY A 219 18.01 3.73 0.82
CA GLY A 219 18.81 3.64 2.05
C GLY A 219 19.67 4.89 2.28
N THR A 220 19.48 5.94 1.49
CA THR A 220 20.23 7.20 1.55
C THR A 220 19.32 8.42 1.60
N GLY A 221 18.17 8.26 2.21
CA GLY A 221 17.19 9.33 2.35
C GLY A 221 17.67 10.49 3.20
N VAL A 222 17.04 11.64 2.97
CA VAL A 222 17.23 12.87 3.75
C VAL A 222 15.86 13.33 4.22
N VAL A 223 15.63 13.27 5.54
CA VAL A 223 14.37 13.73 6.15
C VAL A 223 14.72 14.64 7.31
N ASN A 224 14.26 15.89 7.25
CA ASN A 224 14.66 16.92 8.19
C ASN A 224 16.19 17.06 8.24
N THR A 225 16.80 16.81 9.39
CA THR A 225 18.26 16.85 9.61
C THR A 225 18.90 15.46 9.60
N TRP A 226 18.10 14.39 9.40
CA TRP A 226 18.58 13.01 9.39
C TRP A 226 18.99 12.57 8.00
N SER A 227 20.22 12.06 7.88
CA SER A 227 20.79 11.49 6.66
C SER A 227 22.04 10.67 7.03
N PRO A 228 22.22 9.45 6.52
CA PRO A 228 21.22 8.70 5.73
C PRO A 228 20.09 8.16 6.60
N ILE A 229 18.92 7.97 5.98
CA ILE A 229 17.76 7.32 6.60
C ILE A 229 16.99 6.55 5.52
N ASP A 230 16.33 5.46 5.92
CA ASP A 230 15.59 4.61 5.00
C ASP A 230 14.22 5.20 4.68
N LEU A 231 13.90 5.26 3.38
CA LEU A 231 12.63 5.81 2.90
C LEU A 231 11.74 4.72 2.37
N ASN A 232 10.48 4.78 2.80
CA ASN A 232 9.46 3.78 2.51
C ASN A 232 8.20 4.39 1.91
N LEU A 233 7.59 3.63 1.00
CA LEU A 233 6.25 3.86 0.48
C LEU A 233 5.36 2.69 0.88
N PHE A 234 4.36 2.94 1.73
CA PHE A 234 3.32 1.97 2.02
C PHE A 234 2.18 2.14 1.01
N ARG A 235 1.75 1.01 0.41
CA ARG A 235 0.71 0.95 -0.60
C ARG A 235 -0.66 0.99 0.05
N GLY A 236 -1.12 2.19 0.35
CA GLY A 236 -2.42 2.42 0.94
C GLY A 236 -2.42 3.50 2.02
N ASP A 237 -3.60 3.73 2.59
CA ASP A 237 -3.85 4.74 3.61
C ASP A 237 -3.75 4.18 5.05
N ALA A 238 -4.08 5.04 6.00
CA ALA A 238 -4.08 4.71 7.42
C ALA A 238 -5.04 3.57 7.80
N TRP A 239 -6.16 3.40 7.09
CA TRP A 239 -7.10 2.31 7.33
C TRP A 239 -6.52 0.97 6.87
N GLN A 240 -5.91 0.93 5.69
CA GLN A 240 -5.22 -0.26 5.19
C GLN A 240 -4.03 -0.63 6.09
N TRP A 241 -3.30 0.35 6.61
CA TRP A 241 -2.28 0.11 7.63
C TRP A 241 -2.84 -0.62 8.85
N ASP A 242 -4.01 -0.19 9.35
CA ASP A 242 -4.65 -0.79 10.51
C ASP A 242 -5.10 -2.24 10.26
N LEU A 243 -5.48 -2.59 9.02
CA LEU A 243 -5.77 -3.97 8.65
C LEU A 243 -4.54 -4.87 8.72
N TYR A 244 -3.37 -4.36 8.29
CA TYR A 244 -2.11 -5.09 8.46
C TYR A 244 -1.71 -5.24 9.93
N ALA A 245 -1.91 -4.20 10.72
CA ALA A 245 -1.60 -4.24 12.15
C ALA A 245 -2.52 -5.20 12.92
N ASN A 246 -3.81 -5.24 12.58
CA ASN A 246 -4.81 -6.07 13.26
C ASN A 246 -5.80 -6.72 12.28
N PRO A 247 -5.44 -7.82 11.63
CA PRO A 247 -6.30 -8.50 10.65
C PRO A 247 -7.66 -8.97 11.20
N ALA A 248 -7.75 -9.23 12.52
CA ALA A 248 -9.00 -9.63 13.17
C ALA A 248 -9.85 -8.43 13.64
N GLY A 249 -9.32 -7.24 13.56
CA GLY A 249 -9.87 -6.04 14.19
C GLY A 249 -11.02 -5.38 13.46
N GLY A 250 -11.55 -5.94 12.35
CA GLY A 250 -12.76 -5.49 11.66
C GLY A 250 -13.02 -3.98 11.77
N SER A 251 -12.03 -3.13 11.47
CA SER A 251 -12.25 -1.68 11.48
C SER A 251 -13.22 -1.36 10.35
N THR A 252 -14.39 -0.87 10.70
CA THR A 252 -15.26 -0.23 9.71
C THR A 252 -14.44 0.89 9.05
N PRO A 253 -14.42 0.97 7.70
CA PRO A 253 -13.77 2.10 7.04
C PRO A 253 -14.20 3.40 7.69
N PRO A 254 -13.34 4.42 7.86
CA PRO A 254 -13.76 5.72 8.31
C PRO A 254 -14.97 6.13 7.48
N ALA A 255 -16.08 6.49 8.14
CA ALA A 255 -17.26 6.92 7.42
C ALA A 255 -16.83 8.08 6.52
N THR A 256 -16.80 7.85 5.22
CA THR A 256 -16.69 8.92 4.24
C THR A 256 -17.76 9.94 4.61
N PRO A 257 -17.45 11.24 4.72
CA PRO A 257 -18.48 12.25 4.96
C PRO A 257 -19.60 11.96 3.98
N ALA A 258 -20.81 11.71 4.48
CA ALA A 258 -21.93 11.20 3.73
C ALA A 258 -22.07 11.95 2.40
N ALA A 259 -21.72 11.31 1.30
CA ALA A 259 -22.15 11.74 -0.01
C ALA A 259 -23.69 11.70 0.00
N PRO A 260 -24.37 12.69 -0.59
CA PRO A 260 -25.82 12.68 -0.68
C PRO A 260 -26.27 11.35 -1.26
N ALA A 261 -27.22 10.71 -0.61
CA ALA A 261 -27.70 9.37 -0.93
C ALA A 261 -27.91 9.19 -2.44
N GLN A 262 -27.12 8.32 -3.03
CA GLN A 262 -27.38 7.79 -4.37
C GLN A 262 -28.58 6.85 -4.27
N PRO A 263 -29.51 6.91 -5.22
CA PRO A 263 -30.61 5.97 -5.25
C PRO A 263 -30.10 4.55 -5.58
N ASN A 264 -30.35 3.64 -4.66
CA ASN A 264 -30.34 2.19 -4.83
C ASN A 264 -29.09 1.55 -5.42
N THR A 265 -28.09 1.30 -4.57
CA THR A 265 -27.22 0.13 -4.75
C THR A 265 -28.07 -1.12 -4.52
N PRO A 266 -28.04 -2.13 -5.40
CA PRO A 266 -28.70 -3.40 -5.12
C PRO A 266 -28.15 -3.99 -3.81
N PRO A 267 -28.98 -4.73 -3.04
CA PRO A 267 -28.52 -5.37 -1.81
C PRO A 267 -27.33 -6.27 -2.13
N ALA A 268 -26.35 -6.29 -1.19
CA ALA A 268 -25.26 -7.25 -1.25
C ALA A 268 -25.88 -8.64 -1.32
N ASP A 269 -25.83 -9.24 -2.51
CA ASP A 269 -26.23 -10.62 -2.71
C ASP A 269 -25.27 -11.51 -1.94
N THR A 270 -25.78 -12.16 -0.90
CA THR A 270 -25.15 -13.30 -0.26
C THR A 270 -25.26 -14.50 -1.20
N ASN A 271 -24.59 -14.40 -2.34
CA ASN A 271 -24.47 -15.50 -3.27
C ASN A 271 -23.01 -15.96 -3.28
N THR A 272 -22.80 -17.24 -3.30
CA THR A 272 -21.54 -17.99 -3.44
C THR A 272 -20.81 -17.69 -4.77
N GLY A 273 -20.85 -16.46 -5.24
CA GLY A 273 -20.14 -15.95 -6.40
C GLY A 273 -18.85 -15.27 -5.97
N GLY A 274 -17.76 -15.53 -6.68
CA GLY A 274 -16.44 -15.00 -6.38
C GLY A 274 -16.38 -13.47 -6.30
N ILE A 275 -15.37 -12.96 -5.61
CA ILE A 275 -15.08 -11.52 -5.52
C ILE A 275 -14.55 -11.05 -6.87
N SER A 276 -14.99 -9.87 -7.31
CA SER A 276 -14.44 -9.17 -8.46
C SER A 276 -14.14 -7.73 -8.03
N HIS A 277 -12.89 -7.28 -8.22
CA HIS A 277 -12.43 -5.96 -7.79
C HIS A 277 -11.58 -5.31 -8.87
N VAL A 278 -11.82 -4.02 -9.12
CA VAL A 278 -10.99 -3.21 -10.02
C VAL A 278 -9.85 -2.60 -9.20
N MET A 279 -8.62 -3.00 -9.49
CA MET A 279 -7.43 -2.52 -8.77
C MET A 279 -7.32 -1.00 -8.84
N GLN A 280 -7.24 -0.36 -7.69
CA GLN A 280 -6.99 1.06 -7.55
C GLN A 280 -5.51 1.31 -7.29
N TRP A 281 -5.09 2.56 -7.41
CA TRP A 281 -3.75 2.97 -7.03
C TRP A 281 -3.49 2.68 -5.54
N GLY A 282 -2.37 2.04 -5.23
CA GLY A 282 -1.97 1.70 -3.86
C GLY A 282 -2.55 0.39 -3.33
N GLU A 283 -3.49 -0.26 -4.03
CA GLU A 283 -4.04 -1.54 -3.59
C GLU A 283 -3.10 -2.71 -3.91
N THR A 284 -3.13 -3.70 -3.04
CA THR A 284 -2.44 -4.98 -3.26
C THR A 284 -3.43 -6.13 -3.17
N ILE A 285 -3.14 -7.24 -3.88
CA ILE A 285 -3.95 -8.48 -3.76
C ILE A 285 -3.98 -8.95 -2.29
N TRP A 286 -2.88 -8.80 -1.57
CA TRP A 286 -2.85 -9.11 -0.14
C TRP A 286 -3.79 -8.20 0.65
N GLY A 287 -3.77 -6.89 0.41
CA GLY A 287 -4.69 -5.93 1.03
C GLY A 287 -6.15 -6.29 0.77
N LEU A 288 -6.49 -6.67 -0.47
CA LEU A 288 -7.83 -7.16 -0.83
C LEU A 288 -8.16 -8.46 -0.12
N ALA A 289 -7.21 -9.42 -0.05
CA ALA A 289 -7.41 -10.68 0.65
C ALA A 289 -7.71 -10.48 2.14
N VAL A 290 -7.04 -9.51 2.77
CA VAL A 290 -7.34 -9.10 4.16
C VAL A 290 -8.73 -8.46 4.23
N ALA A 291 -9.01 -7.46 3.38
CA ALA A 291 -10.25 -6.69 3.41
C ALA A 291 -11.49 -7.57 3.17
N TYR A 292 -11.39 -8.55 2.28
CA TYR A 292 -12.48 -9.46 1.92
C TYR A 292 -12.43 -10.80 2.68
N ASN A 293 -11.43 -11.00 3.55
CA ASN A 293 -11.14 -12.31 4.19
C ASN A 293 -11.06 -13.46 3.17
N ALA A 294 -10.39 -13.21 2.05
CA ALA A 294 -10.35 -14.05 0.85
C ALA A 294 -8.99 -14.73 0.68
N TRP A 295 -8.79 -15.86 1.34
CA TRP A 295 -7.55 -16.64 1.38
C TRP A 295 -7.71 -18.03 0.76
N PRO A 296 -6.66 -18.66 0.19
CA PRO A 296 -5.29 -18.13 0.05
C PRO A 296 -5.14 -17.13 -1.12
N LEU A 297 -4.03 -16.40 -1.17
CA LEU A 297 -3.73 -15.46 -2.26
C LEU A 297 -3.69 -16.15 -3.64
N SER A 298 -3.25 -17.41 -3.70
CA SER A 298 -3.23 -18.21 -4.94
C SER A 298 -4.61 -18.44 -5.57
N ALA A 299 -5.68 -18.18 -4.83
CA ALA A 299 -7.05 -18.25 -5.35
C ALA A 299 -7.53 -16.93 -5.98
N TRP A 300 -6.70 -15.88 -5.94
CA TRP A 300 -6.93 -14.67 -6.70
C TRP A 300 -6.41 -14.81 -8.12
N HIS A 301 -7.10 -14.22 -9.05
CA HIS A 301 -6.76 -14.21 -10.47
C HIS A 301 -6.58 -12.79 -10.96
N THR A 302 -5.52 -12.55 -11.71
CA THR A 302 -5.20 -11.28 -12.36
C THR A 302 -5.29 -11.45 -13.88
N PRO A 303 -5.45 -10.39 -14.65
CA PRO A 303 -5.44 -10.46 -16.11
C PRO A 303 -4.14 -11.00 -16.70
N SER A 304 -3.02 -10.83 -15.99
CA SER A 304 -1.72 -11.37 -16.40
C SER A 304 -1.56 -12.88 -16.18
N GLY A 305 -2.43 -13.48 -15.36
CA GLY A 305 -2.28 -14.86 -14.87
C GLY A 305 -1.22 -15.02 -13.78
N ASP A 306 -0.49 -13.94 -13.43
CA ASP A 306 0.49 -13.91 -12.36
C ASP A 306 -0.04 -12.99 -11.24
N ILE A 307 -0.29 -13.57 -10.06
CA ILE A 307 -0.84 -12.84 -8.91
C ILE A 307 0.06 -11.70 -8.40
N ASN A 308 1.34 -11.73 -8.74
CA ASN A 308 2.31 -10.69 -8.40
C ASN A 308 2.45 -9.63 -9.49
N ARG A 309 1.67 -9.75 -10.57
CA ARG A 309 1.73 -8.85 -11.71
C ARG A 309 0.35 -8.34 -12.09
N TYR A 310 0.00 -7.19 -11.58
CA TYR A 310 -1.27 -6.49 -11.83
C TYR A 310 -1.03 -4.98 -11.83
N TYR A 311 -1.98 -4.24 -12.37
CA TYR A 311 -1.91 -2.81 -12.56
C TYR A 311 -3.21 -2.14 -12.14
N VAL A 312 -3.16 -0.85 -11.87
CA VAL A 312 -4.37 -0.03 -11.66
C VAL A 312 -5.31 -0.19 -12.85
N GLY A 313 -6.59 -0.44 -12.58
CA GLY A 313 -7.60 -0.72 -13.58
C GLY A 313 -7.73 -2.19 -13.96
N ASP A 314 -6.82 -3.07 -13.54
CA ASP A 314 -7.00 -4.52 -13.71
C ASP A 314 -8.19 -5.00 -12.86
N VAL A 315 -8.99 -5.88 -13.46
CA VAL A 315 -10.04 -6.58 -12.72
C VAL A 315 -9.44 -7.86 -12.16
N VAL A 316 -9.32 -7.92 -10.84
CA VAL A 316 -8.87 -9.11 -10.13
C VAL A 316 -10.05 -9.85 -9.55
N THR A 317 -9.99 -11.18 -9.53
CA THR A 317 -11.10 -12.02 -9.04
C THR A 317 -10.61 -13.05 -8.05
N TYR A 318 -11.46 -13.43 -7.10
CA TYR A 318 -11.23 -14.50 -6.14
C TYR A 318 -12.38 -15.52 -6.21
N GLY A 319 -12.05 -16.80 -6.23
CA GLY A 319 -13.06 -17.86 -6.13
C GLY A 319 -13.93 -18.04 -7.38
N GLY A 320 -13.35 -18.13 -8.57
CA GLY A 320 -14.01 -18.73 -9.76
C GLY A 320 -14.99 -17.85 -10.53
N GLY A 321 -14.90 -16.55 -10.44
CA GLY A 321 -15.62 -15.63 -11.33
C GLY A 321 -14.87 -15.46 -12.65
N SER A 322 -15.27 -16.17 -13.70
CA SER A 322 -14.84 -15.86 -15.07
C SER A 322 -15.48 -14.55 -15.50
N THR A 323 -14.75 -13.43 -15.42
CA THR A 323 -15.18 -12.19 -16.04
C THR A 323 -14.49 -12.04 -17.39
N ALA A 324 -15.22 -12.29 -18.46
CA ALA A 324 -14.86 -11.73 -19.75
C ALA A 324 -14.95 -10.19 -19.63
N THR A 325 -13.80 -9.51 -19.55
CA THR A 325 -13.72 -8.07 -19.77
C THR A 325 -14.26 -7.79 -21.17
N PRO A 326 -15.19 -6.85 -21.37
CA PRO A 326 -15.54 -6.41 -22.71
C PRO A 326 -14.26 -5.91 -23.38
N ALA A 327 -13.76 -6.61 -24.38
CA ALA A 327 -12.62 -6.14 -25.16
C ALA A 327 -13.05 -4.87 -25.90
N PRO A 328 -12.29 -3.75 -25.81
CA PRO A 328 -12.45 -2.65 -26.75
C PRO A 328 -12.21 -3.21 -28.14
N SER A 329 -13.14 -2.96 -29.05
CA SER A 329 -13.17 -3.58 -30.39
C SER A 329 -12.12 -3.05 -31.36
N THR A 330 -11.32 -2.06 -30.98
CA THR A 330 -10.25 -1.48 -31.80
C THR A 330 -9.04 -1.13 -30.94
N GLY A 331 -7.90 -1.74 -31.24
CA GLY A 331 -6.64 -1.41 -30.56
C GLY A 331 -6.21 0.05 -30.83
N VAL A 332 -5.52 0.65 -29.87
CA VAL A 332 -4.91 1.99 -29.99
C VAL A 332 -3.40 1.84 -30.00
N SER A 333 -2.73 2.73 -30.74
CA SER A 333 -1.26 2.76 -30.80
C SER A 333 -0.75 4.19 -30.68
N LYS A 334 0.44 4.34 -30.08
CA LYS A 334 1.15 5.62 -29.96
C LYS A 334 2.65 5.42 -30.15
N VAL A 335 3.31 6.36 -30.80
CA VAL A 335 4.78 6.46 -30.77
C VAL A 335 5.16 7.18 -29.48
N LEU A 336 5.95 6.54 -28.63
CA LEU A 336 6.37 7.08 -27.35
C LEU A 336 7.34 8.25 -27.55
N GLN A 337 7.10 9.33 -26.84
CA GLN A 337 7.94 10.52 -26.81
C GLN A 337 8.63 10.65 -25.44
N TRP A 338 9.53 11.62 -25.31
CA TRP A 338 10.17 11.91 -24.03
C TRP A 338 9.13 12.28 -22.96
N GLY A 339 9.16 11.56 -21.83
CA GLY A 339 8.20 11.72 -20.74
C GLY A 339 6.93 10.86 -20.85
N ASP A 340 6.71 10.19 -21.99
CA ASP A 340 5.60 9.24 -22.11
C ASP A 340 5.89 7.96 -21.36
N THR A 341 4.84 7.40 -20.72
CA THR A 341 4.89 6.04 -20.18
C THR A 341 3.84 5.17 -20.88
N VAL A 342 4.13 3.88 -20.97
CA VAL A 342 3.15 2.91 -21.47
C VAL A 342 1.93 2.87 -20.54
N TRP A 343 2.14 3.11 -19.26
CA TRP A 343 1.08 3.15 -18.26
C TRP A 343 0.11 4.33 -18.53
N ASP A 344 0.62 5.56 -18.69
CA ASP A 344 -0.21 6.74 -18.96
C ASP A 344 -0.99 6.58 -20.26
N PHE A 345 -0.34 6.02 -21.30
CA PHE A 345 -1.01 5.75 -22.57
C PHE A 345 -2.13 4.72 -22.43
N ALA A 346 -1.88 3.60 -21.75
CA ALA A 346 -2.87 2.56 -21.56
C ALA A 346 -4.08 3.08 -20.77
N THR A 347 -3.84 3.70 -19.61
CA THR A 347 -4.91 4.14 -18.71
C THR A 347 -5.75 5.28 -19.32
N SER A 348 -5.14 6.22 -20.03
CA SER A 348 -5.87 7.30 -20.71
C SER A 348 -6.80 6.81 -21.82
N HIS A 349 -6.60 5.58 -22.31
CA HIS A 349 -7.44 4.95 -23.34
C HIS A 349 -8.29 3.79 -22.80
N GLY A 350 -8.33 3.61 -21.47
CA GLY A 350 -9.16 2.59 -20.83
C GLY A 350 -8.63 1.15 -20.98
N TYR A 351 -7.33 0.99 -21.23
CA TYR A 351 -6.68 -0.32 -21.29
C TYR A 351 -5.88 -0.62 -20.04
N SER A 352 -5.85 -1.87 -19.63
CA SER A 352 -4.83 -2.37 -18.72
C SER A 352 -3.47 -2.43 -19.43
N VAL A 353 -2.39 -2.11 -18.73
CA VAL A 353 -1.02 -2.19 -19.26
C VAL A 353 -0.65 -3.60 -19.72
N SER A 354 -1.22 -4.64 -19.09
CA SER A 354 -1.03 -6.04 -19.48
C SER A 354 -1.54 -6.36 -20.90
N ARG A 355 -2.41 -5.50 -21.46
CA ARG A 355 -2.92 -5.60 -22.82
C ARG A 355 -2.12 -4.81 -23.85
N CYS A 356 -1.05 -4.17 -23.42
CA CYS A 356 -0.18 -3.36 -24.27
C CYS A 356 1.07 -4.17 -24.66
N THR A 357 1.57 -3.85 -25.83
CA THR A 357 2.82 -4.42 -26.37
C THR A 357 3.75 -3.31 -26.84
N VAL A 358 5.04 -3.53 -26.70
CA VAL A 358 6.13 -2.68 -27.20
C VAL A 358 7.10 -3.52 -28.01
N PRO A 359 7.96 -2.92 -28.85
CA PRO A 359 8.88 -3.66 -29.73
C PRO A 359 9.82 -4.62 -29.00
N SER A 360 10.22 -4.33 -27.77
CA SER A 360 11.08 -5.19 -26.95
C SER A 360 10.39 -6.50 -26.50
N GLY A 361 9.06 -6.56 -26.58
CA GLY A 361 8.26 -7.64 -25.99
C GLY A 361 8.19 -7.59 -24.45
N ASN A 362 8.90 -6.67 -23.81
CA ASN A 362 8.86 -6.45 -22.36
C ASN A 362 8.31 -5.04 -22.08
N ILE A 363 7.12 -4.96 -21.53
CA ILE A 363 6.40 -3.72 -21.28
C ILE A 363 7.14 -2.72 -20.37
N ASN A 364 8.13 -3.16 -19.64
CA ASN A 364 8.97 -2.34 -18.77
C ASN A 364 10.28 -1.88 -19.45
N VAL A 365 10.50 -2.27 -20.73
CA VAL A 365 11.69 -1.91 -21.52
C VAL A 365 11.23 -1.29 -22.83
N TYR A 366 11.21 0.02 -22.89
CA TYR A 366 10.83 0.79 -24.07
C TYR A 366 11.62 2.10 -24.14
N TYR A 367 11.69 2.66 -25.34
CA TYR A 367 12.48 3.85 -25.63
C TYR A 367 11.64 4.89 -26.38
N VAL A 368 12.11 6.14 -26.38
CA VAL A 368 11.55 7.18 -27.25
C VAL A 368 11.62 6.72 -28.70
N GLY A 369 10.50 6.78 -29.41
CA GLY A 369 10.34 6.28 -30.78
C GLY A 369 9.72 4.88 -30.88
N ASP A 370 9.61 4.12 -29.78
CA ASP A 370 8.91 2.83 -29.77
C ASP A 370 7.41 3.04 -29.96
N VAL A 371 6.77 2.08 -30.64
CA VAL A 371 5.31 2.07 -30.81
C VAL A 371 4.72 1.17 -29.73
N VAL A 372 3.98 1.77 -28.80
CA VAL A 372 3.11 1.00 -27.89
C VAL A 372 1.77 0.74 -28.58
N THR A 373 1.27 -0.48 -28.48
CA THR A 373 -0.06 -0.88 -28.98
C THR A 373 -0.81 -1.59 -27.86
N CYS A 374 -2.03 -1.09 -27.53
CA CYS A 374 -2.93 -1.72 -26.55
C CYS A 374 -4.20 -2.25 -27.26
N ARG A 375 -4.65 -3.46 -26.91
CA ARG A 375 -5.77 -4.16 -27.55
C ARG A 375 -6.69 -4.82 -26.56
#